data_c5bc5788f7057b334ef1e6c13ffd1bc4
#
_entry.id   c5bc5788f7057b334ef1e6c13ffd1bc4
#
_cell.length_a   1.000
_cell.length_b   1.000
_cell.length_c   1.000
_cell.angle_alpha   90.00
_cell.angle_beta   90.00
_cell.angle_gamma   90.00
#
_symmetry.space_group_name_H-M   'P 1'
#
loop_
_entity.id
_entity.type
_entity.pdbx_description
1 polymer ?
#
loop_
_entity_poly.entity_id
_entity_poly.type
_entity_poly.pdbx_seq_one_letter_code
_entity_poly.pdbx_strand_id
1 'polypeptide(L)' 'MQTNDILERLDNLLDDVDECIQQLPIKAERKKQLASMVYELWMQVEDDVTVAPGDFD' A
#
# COMPACT_ATOMS: atom_id res chain seq x y z
N MET A 1 3.79 18.85 5.90
CA MET A 1 3.97 17.83 4.87
C MET A 1 2.67 17.64 4.11
N GLN A 2 2.71 17.63 2.81
CA GLN A 2 1.51 17.53 2.02
C GLN A 2 1.05 16.08 1.89
N THR A 3 -0.27 15.92 1.73
CA THR A 3 -0.85 14.58 1.60
C THR A 3 -0.24 13.79 0.44
N ASN A 4 0.00 14.44 -0.68
CA ASN A 4 0.59 13.78 -1.83
C ASN A 4 1.99 13.23 -1.54
N ASP A 5 2.77 13.96 -0.76
CA ASP A 5 4.11 13.50 -0.38
C ASP A 5 4.03 12.26 0.51
N ILE A 6 3.06 12.25 1.41
CA ILE A 6 2.86 11.12 2.30
C ILE A 6 2.40 9.90 1.52
N LEU A 7 1.47 10.08 0.59
CA LEU A 7 0.97 9.00 -0.24
C LEU A 7 2.07 8.42 -1.12
N GLU A 8 2.93 9.27 -1.66
CA GLU A 8 4.05 8.82 -2.48
C GLU A 8 5.03 7.98 -1.66
N ARG A 9 5.32 8.42 -0.43
CA ARG A 9 6.17 7.64 0.46
C ARG A 9 5.55 6.30 0.79
N LEU A 10 4.26 6.28 1.06
CA LEU A 10 3.56 5.03 1.37
C LEU A 10 3.59 4.09 0.17
N ASP A 11 3.35 4.61 -1.02
CA ASP A 11 3.40 3.81 -2.23
C ASP A 11 4.77 3.16 -2.39
N ASN A 12 5.83 3.92 -2.20
CA ASN A 12 7.20 3.41 -2.30
C ASN A 12 7.49 2.35 -1.24
N LEU A 13 6.99 2.55 -0.02
CA LEU A 13 7.18 1.58 1.06
C LEU A 13 6.43 0.28 0.77
N LEU A 14 5.21 0.39 0.26
CA LEU A 14 4.42 -0.80 -0.07
C LEU A 14 5.03 -1.56 -1.24
N ASP A 15 5.58 -0.84 -2.20
CA ASP A 15 6.29 -1.45 -3.32
C ASP A 15 7.49 -2.26 -2.82
N ASP A 16 8.22 -1.68 -1.87
CA ASP A 16 9.35 -2.32 -1.23
C ASP A 16 8.92 -3.57 -0.45
N VAL A 17 7.80 -3.48 0.26
CA VAL A 17 7.24 -4.62 0.98
C VAL A 17 6.88 -5.73 0.02
N ASP A 18 6.26 -5.41 -1.09
CA ASP A 18 5.91 -6.39 -2.12
C ASP A 18 7.15 -7.11 -2.64
N GLU A 19 8.18 -6.34 -2.94
CA GLU A 19 9.45 -6.90 -3.41
C GLU A 19 10.05 -7.86 -2.38
N CYS A 20 10.01 -7.48 -1.12
CA CYS A 20 10.50 -8.34 -0.04
C CYS A 20 9.69 -9.64 0.05
N ILE A 21 8.38 -9.54 -0.11
CA ILE A 21 7.51 -10.72 -0.10
C ILE A 21 7.90 -11.67 -1.22
N GLN A 22 8.19 -11.14 -2.41
CA GLN A 22 8.57 -11.96 -3.56
C GLN A 22 9.89 -12.69 -3.34
N GLN A 23 10.75 -12.15 -2.48
CA GLN A 23 12.05 -12.76 -2.20
C GLN A 23 12.04 -13.72 -1.02
N LEU A 24 10.94 -13.77 -0.28
CA LEU A 24 10.85 -14.67 0.87
C LEU A 24 10.76 -16.13 0.44
N PRO A 25 11.35 -17.05 1.25
CA PRO A 25 11.31 -18.49 0.93
C PRO A 25 9.97 -19.11 1.32
N ILE A 26 8.89 -18.63 0.74
CA ILE A 26 7.54 -19.12 0.98
C ILE A 26 6.91 -19.54 -0.35
N LYS A 27 5.79 -20.24 -0.27
CA LYS A 27 5.11 -20.72 -1.47
C LYS A 27 4.64 -19.56 -2.34
N ALA A 28 4.69 -19.78 -3.64
CA ALA A 28 4.25 -18.76 -4.61
C ALA A 28 2.80 -18.34 -4.36
N GLU A 29 1.95 -19.28 -4.00
CA GLU A 29 0.56 -19.01 -3.69
C GLU A 29 0.42 -18.08 -2.50
N ARG A 30 1.26 -18.26 -1.49
CA ARG A 30 1.26 -17.41 -0.31
C ARG A 30 1.73 -16.00 -0.65
N LYS A 31 2.77 -15.91 -1.48
CA LYS A 31 3.26 -14.61 -1.95
C LYS A 31 2.16 -13.83 -2.65
N LYS A 32 1.38 -14.51 -3.47
CA LYS A 32 0.28 -13.90 -4.19
C LYS A 32 -0.77 -13.35 -3.24
N GLN A 33 -1.11 -14.11 -2.20
CA GLN A 33 -2.08 -13.68 -1.20
C GLN A 33 -1.59 -12.45 -0.46
N LEU A 34 -0.33 -12.45 -0.03
CA LEU A 34 0.24 -11.33 0.70
C LEU A 34 0.33 -10.08 -0.16
N ALA A 35 0.72 -10.23 -1.40
CA ALA A 35 0.78 -9.11 -2.34
C ALA A 35 -0.61 -8.51 -2.56
N SER A 36 -1.62 -9.36 -2.59
CA SER A 36 -3.01 -8.91 -2.72
C SER A 36 -3.43 -8.06 -1.52
N MET A 37 -3.00 -8.47 -0.32
CA MET A 37 -3.29 -7.71 0.89
C MET A 37 -2.63 -6.33 0.87
N VAL A 38 -1.41 -6.26 0.39
CA VAL A 38 -0.69 -4.99 0.26
C VAL A 38 -1.44 -4.07 -0.70
N TYR A 39 -1.89 -4.60 -1.81
CA TYR A 39 -2.63 -3.84 -2.80
C TYR A 39 -3.96 -3.33 -2.23
N GLU A 40 -4.66 -4.18 -1.52
CA GLU A 40 -5.93 -3.81 -0.86
C GLU A 40 -5.71 -2.68 0.14
N LEU A 41 -4.66 -2.79 0.93
CA LEU A 41 -4.32 -1.75 1.90
C LEU A 41 -4.12 -0.40 1.20
N TRP A 42 -3.38 -0.39 0.12
CA TRP A 42 -3.14 0.82 -0.65
C TRP A 42 -4.44 1.42 -1.17
N MET A 43 -5.30 0.59 -1.73
CA MET A 43 -6.58 1.04 -2.25
C MET A 43 -7.48 1.63 -1.19
N GLN A 44 -7.49 1.04 0.01
CA GLN A 44 -8.27 1.56 1.12
C GLN A 44 -7.76 2.91 1.57
N VAL A 45 -6.45 3.08 1.66
CA VAL A 45 -5.86 4.35 2.03
C VAL A 45 -6.20 5.43 1.01
N GLU A 46 -6.06 5.11 -0.27
CA GLU A 46 -6.42 6.03 -1.34
C GLU A 46 -7.88 6.45 -1.26
N ASP A 47 -8.74 5.49 -1.03
CA ASP A 47 -10.17 5.74 -0.94
C ASP A 47 -10.49 6.67 0.23
N ASP A 48 -9.91 6.39 1.38
CA ASP A 48 -10.12 7.22 2.58
C ASP A 48 -9.67 8.65 2.37
N VAL A 49 -8.53 8.83 1.73
CA VAL A 49 -7.98 10.15 1.46
C VAL A 49 -8.85 10.91 0.46
N THR A 50 -9.39 10.20 -0.51
CA THR A 50 -10.20 10.82 -1.57
C THR A 50 -11.61 11.16 -1.10
N VAL A 51 -12.18 10.30 -0.26
CA VAL A 51 -13.59 10.42 0.12
C VAL A 51 -13.84 11.57 1.09
N ALA A 52 -12.89 11.88 1.95
CA ALA A 52 -13.08 12.88 2.99
C ALA A 52 -12.10 14.03 2.91
N PRO A 53 -12.00 14.72 1.77
CA PRO A 53 -11.02 15.80 1.63
C PRO A 53 -11.30 17.00 2.52
N GLY A 54 -12.58 17.23 2.83
CA GLY A 54 -12.96 18.38 3.66
C GLY A 54 -12.72 18.18 5.14
N ASP A 55 -12.50 16.97 5.56
CA ASP A 55 -12.34 16.66 6.98
C ASP A 55 -10.94 16.93 7.48
N PHE A 56 -10.03 17.26 6.60
CA PHE A 56 -8.64 17.47 6.98
C PHE A 56 -8.34 18.90 7.40
N ASP A 57 -9.27 19.76 7.25
CA ASP A 57 -9.11 21.15 7.66
C ASP A 57 -9.37 21.36 9.14
#